data_c42c503c41e656f5b0800e0fc66e71ac
#
_entry.id   c42c503c41e656f5b0800e0fc66e71ac
#
_cell.length_a   1.000
_cell.length_b   1.000
_cell.length_c   1.000
_cell.angle_alpha   90.00
_cell.angle_beta   90.00
_cell.angle_gamma   90.00
#
_symmetry.space_group_name_H-M   'P 1'
#
loop_
_entity.id
_entity.type
_entity.pdbx_description
1 polymer ?
#
loop_
_entity_poly.entity_id
_entity_poly.type
_entity_poly.pdbx_seq_one_letter_code
_entity_poly.pdbx_strand_id
1 'polypeptide(L)'
;MYDAFVKDMLLNGTFRLSAFTTIHNKSTDILFEKLEKYGIYGYVGKVNMDANSPDYLWESTAESLKTTEEFLRRHTGGKRVKTIITPRFAPTCSPELMTGLGKLGKKYGVGVQTH
;
A
#
# COMPACT_ATOMS: atom_id res chain seq x y z
N MET A 1 -6.18 -15.63 6.73
CA MET A 1 -6.88 -14.34 6.90
C MET A 1 -7.21 -13.67 5.56
N TYR A 2 -6.28 -13.29 4.70
CA TYR A 2 -6.59 -12.62 3.43
C TYR A 2 -7.41 -13.45 2.43
N ASP A 3 -7.27 -14.78 2.40
CA ASP A 3 -8.15 -15.62 1.57
C ASP A 3 -9.61 -15.50 1.97
N ALA A 4 -9.89 -15.53 3.28
CA ALA A 4 -11.26 -15.37 3.80
C ALA A 4 -11.80 -13.97 3.47
N PHE A 5 -11.00 -12.93 3.72
CA PHE A 5 -11.35 -11.54 3.40
C PHE A 5 -11.73 -11.36 1.93
N VAL A 6 -10.91 -11.87 1.00
CA VAL A 6 -11.17 -11.73 -0.44
C VAL A 6 -12.41 -12.52 -0.87
N LYS A 7 -12.61 -13.73 -0.31
CA LYS A 7 -13.83 -14.52 -0.57
C LYS A 7 -15.07 -13.81 -0.07
N ASP A 8 -15.03 -13.27 1.14
CA ASP A 8 -16.16 -12.53 1.71
C ASP A 8 -16.50 -11.27 0.88
N MET A 9 -15.50 -10.55 0.39
CA MET A 9 -15.71 -9.44 -0.55
C MET A 9 -16.49 -9.89 -1.78
N LEU A 10 -16.07 -10.99 -2.42
CA LEU A 10 -16.72 -11.52 -3.63
C LEU A 10 -18.15 -11.96 -3.33
N LEU A 11 -18.37 -12.68 -2.23
CA LEU A 11 -19.71 -13.13 -1.81
C LEU A 11 -20.66 -11.97 -1.54
N ASN A 12 -20.13 -10.84 -1.11
CA ASN A 12 -20.91 -9.61 -0.87
C ASN A 12 -20.93 -8.65 -2.07
N GLY A 13 -20.49 -9.09 -3.26
CA GLY A 13 -20.57 -8.30 -4.49
C GLY A 13 -19.53 -7.19 -4.63
N THR A 14 -18.44 -7.23 -3.86
CA THR A 14 -17.36 -6.25 -3.95
C THR A 14 -16.26 -6.75 -4.89
N PHE A 15 -16.17 -6.16 -6.07
CA PHE A 15 -15.22 -6.54 -7.12
C PHE A 15 -14.11 -5.51 -7.37
N ARG A 16 -14.18 -4.37 -6.71
CA ARG A 16 -13.19 -3.29 -6.80
C ARG A 16 -12.93 -2.69 -5.43
N LEU A 17 -11.66 -2.36 -5.16
CA LEU A 17 -11.28 -1.70 -3.91
C LEU A 17 -10.06 -0.80 -4.08
N SER A 18 -9.87 0.08 -3.11
CA SER A 18 -8.58 0.72 -2.84
C SER A 18 -8.20 0.41 -1.40
N ALA A 19 -7.13 -0.33 -1.19
CA ALA A 19 -6.79 -0.89 0.11
C ALA A 19 -5.61 -0.18 0.76
N PHE A 20 -5.84 0.25 1.99
CA PHE A 20 -4.79 0.53 2.96
C PHE A 20 -4.42 -0.79 3.64
N THR A 21 -3.15 -1.17 3.60
CA THR A 21 -2.69 -2.42 4.23
C THR A 21 -2.01 -2.16 5.57
N THR A 22 -0.78 -2.56 5.70
CA THR A 22 0.06 -2.34 6.88
C THR A 22 1.37 -1.68 6.47
N ILE A 23 2.21 -1.36 7.45
CA ILE A 23 3.58 -0.90 7.20
C ILE A 23 4.48 -2.02 6.66
N HIS A 24 4.07 -3.29 6.76
CA HIS A 24 4.88 -4.45 6.41
C HIS A 24 4.67 -4.89 4.96
N ASN A 25 5.73 -4.90 4.16
CA ASN A 25 5.70 -5.34 2.77
C ASN A 25 5.15 -6.76 2.60
N LYS A 26 5.60 -7.72 3.41
CA LYS A 26 5.14 -9.11 3.31
C LYS A 26 3.62 -9.26 3.39
N SER A 27 2.99 -8.54 4.29
CA SER A 27 1.53 -8.55 4.44
C SER A 27 0.84 -7.92 3.22
N THR A 28 1.40 -6.83 2.72
CA THR A 28 0.90 -6.11 1.54
C THR A 28 1.04 -6.95 0.27
N ASP A 29 2.19 -7.63 0.11
CA ASP A 29 2.44 -8.54 -1.01
C ASP A 29 1.41 -9.68 -1.05
N ILE A 30 1.12 -10.29 0.11
CA ILE A 30 0.12 -11.38 0.21
C ILE A 30 -1.26 -10.89 -0.22
N LEU A 31 -1.70 -9.72 0.23
CA LEU A 31 -3.00 -9.19 -0.19
C LEU A 31 -3.02 -8.91 -1.69
N PHE A 32 -1.97 -8.27 -2.23
CA PHE A 32 -1.84 -7.99 -3.66
C PHE A 32 -2.01 -9.27 -4.50
N GLU A 33 -1.24 -10.32 -4.16
CA GLU A 33 -1.29 -11.62 -4.86
C GLU A 33 -2.67 -12.29 -4.76
N LYS A 34 -3.32 -12.21 -3.59
CA LYS A 34 -4.66 -12.79 -3.42
C LYS A 34 -5.71 -12.08 -4.26
N LEU A 35 -5.68 -10.76 -4.32
CA LEU A 35 -6.60 -9.99 -5.15
C LEU A 35 -6.39 -10.29 -6.65
N GLU A 36 -5.15 -10.37 -7.12
CA GLU A 36 -4.83 -10.78 -8.48
C GLU A 36 -5.35 -12.18 -8.79
N LYS A 37 -5.10 -13.14 -7.88
CA LYS A 37 -5.54 -14.54 -8.03
C LYS A 37 -7.06 -14.65 -8.16
N TYR A 38 -7.80 -13.91 -7.37
CA TYR A 38 -9.27 -13.95 -7.37
C TYR A 38 -9.92 -13.02 -8.40
N GLY A 39 -9.12 -12.27 -9.16
CA GLY A 39 -9.61 -11.42 -10.24
C GLY A 39 -10.27 -10.13 -9.79
N ILE A 40 -9.95 -9.65 -8.61
CA ILE A 40 -10.45 -8.36 -8.09
C ILE A 40 -9.61 -7.23 -8.69
N TYR A 41 -10.29 -6.15 -9.09
CA TYR A 41 -9.63 -4.94 -9.60
C TYR A 41 -9.40 -3.95 -8.46
N GLY A 42 -8.28 -3.24 -8.47
CA GLY A 42 -8.11 -2.14 -7.53
C GLY A 42 -6.68 -1.70 -7.29
N TYR A 43 -6.53 -0.99 -6.21
CA TYR A 43 -5.26 -0.45 -5.75
C TYR A 43 -4.90 -1.01 -4.38
N VAL A 44 -3.65 -1.36 -4.22
CA VAL A 44 -3.10 -1.82 -2.94
C VAL A 44 -1.87 -0.97 -2.61
N GLY A 45 -1.85 -0.43 -1.41
CA GLY A 45 -0.75 0.39 -0.93
C GLY A 45 -0.25 -0.05 0.44
N LYS A 46 1.08 -0.13 0.57
CA LYS A 46 1.76 -0.20 1.84
C LYS A 46 1.55 1.11 2.59
N VAL A 47 1.13 1.05 3.83
CA VAL A 47 0.94 2.23 4.69
C VAL A 47 2.29 2.81 5.10
N ASN A 48 2.41 4.13 5.03
CA ASN A 48 3.58 4.89 5.43
C ASN A 48 3.25 5.75 6.64
N MET A 49 4.08 5.68 7.67
CA MET A 49 4.03 6.56 8.84
C MET A 49 5.35 6.55 9.60
N ASP A 50 5.88 7.74 9.85
CA ASP A 50 7.15 7.96 10.53
C ASP A 50 7.04 8.97 11.70
N ALA A 51 5.82 9.38 12.05
CA ALA A 51 5.55 10.34 13.11
C ALA A 51 4.26 9.99 13.87
N ASN A 52 4.18 10.39 15.13
CA ASN A 52 2.97 10.29 15.97
C ASN A 52 2.28 8.91 15.93
N SER A 53 3.07 7.86 15.91
CA SER A 53 2.61 6.47 15.86
C SER A 53 3.20 5.66 17.00
N PRO A 54 2.51 4.62 17.50
CA PRO A 54 3.09 3.68 18.45
C PRO A 54 4.36 3.03 17.91
N ASP A 55 5.31 2.70 18.78
CA ASP A 55 6.62 2.15 18.40
C ASP A 55 6.52 0.92 17.48
N TYR A 56 5.53 0.07 17.72
CA TYR A 56 5.30 -1.15 16.92
C TYR A 56 4.67 -0.88 15.54
N LEU A 57 4.26 0.35 15.25
CA LEU A 57 3.75 0.81 13.96
C LEU A 57 4.58 1.97 13.37
N TRP A 58 5.77 2.17 13.88
CA TRP A 58 6.66 3.24 13.45
C TRP A 58 7.75 2.71 12.52
N GLU A 59 8.06 3.48 11.49
CA GLU A 59 9.21 3.28 10.62
C GLU A 59 10.03 4.57 10.57
N SER A 60 11.34 4.49 10.37
CA SER A 60 12.09 5.69 9.99
C SER A 60 11.70 6.14 8.58
N THR A 61 11.85 7.43 8.30
CA THR A 61 11.60 8.00 6.96
C THR A 61 12.35 7.22 5.87
N ALA A 62 13.64 6.94 6.09
CA ALA A 62 14.48 6.21 5.15
C ALA A 62 13.97 4.79 4.91
N GLU A 63 13.60 4.06 5.97
CA GLU A 63 13.07 2.71 5.87
C GLU A 63 11.72 2.68 5.16
N SER A 64 10.83 3.62 5.50
CA SER A 64 9.52 3.73 4.86
C SER A 64 9.63 3.98 3.36
N LEU A 65 10.52 4.88 2.93
CA LEU A 65 10.78 5.16 1.51
C LEU A 65 11.38 3.95 0.79
N LYS A 66 12.39 3.31 1.39
CA LYS A 66 13.05 2.13 0.83
C LYS A 66 12.07 0.98 0.63
N THR A 67 11.33 0.62 1.66
CA THR A 67 10.38 -0.51 1.61
C THR A 67 9.20 -0.21 0.67
N THR A 68 8.78 1.04 0.56
CA THR A 68 7.79 1.46 -0.44
C THR A 68 8.32 1.28 -1.85
N GLU A 69 9.54 1.73 -2.13
CA GLU A 69 10.15 1.57 -3.46
C GLU A 69 10.31 0.08 -3.82
N GLU A 70 10.73 -0.76 -2.88
CA GLU A 70 10.81 -2.21 -3.07
C GLU A 70 9.45 -2.82 -3.42
N PHE A 71 8.39 -2.43 -2.73
CA PHE A 71 7.02 -2.85 -3.04
C PHE A 71 6.60 -2.43 -4.45
N LEU A 72 6.83 -1.17 -4.82
CA LEU A 72 6.51 -0.67 -6.15
C LEU A 72 7.23 -1.47 -7.25
N ARG A 73 8.52 -1.75 -7.07
CA ARG A 73 9.32 -2.53 -8.04
C ARG A 73 8.78 -3.95 -8.23
N ARG A 74 8.40 -4.63 -7.14
CA ARG A 74 7.91 -6.01 -7.22
C ARG A 74 6.58 -6.13 -7.93
N HIS A 75 5.74 -5.12 -7.87
CA HIS A 75 4.35 -5.19 -8.33
C HIS A 75 4.02 -4.27 -9.52
N THR A 76 5.02 -3.81 -10.27
CA THR A 76 4.81 -2.96 -11.46
C THR A 76 4.03 -3.65 -12.58
N GLY A 77 4.03 -4.97 -12.63
CA GLY A 77 3.38 -5.78 -13.69
C GLY A 77 1.95 -6.24 -13.37
N GLY A 78 1.33 -5.77 -12.31
CA GLY A 78 -0.04 -6.17 -11.94
C GLY A 78 -1.05 -5.93 -13.06
N LYS A 79 -1.87 -6.94 -13.38
CA LYS A 79 -2.87 -6.85 -14.47
C LYS A 79 -4.14 -6.16 -14.00
N ARG A 80 -4.69 -6.61 -12.87
CA ARG A 80 -5.95 -6.13 -12.29
C ARG A 80 -5.71 -5.26 -11.07
N VAL A 81 -4.71 -5.60 -10.29
CA VAL A 81 -4.32 -4.86 -9.10
C VAL A 81 -3.12 -3.96 -9.43
N LYS A 82 -3.21 -2.72 -9.02
CA LYS A 82 -2.15 -1.73 -9.20
C LYS A 82 -1.62 -1.30 -7.84
N THR A 83 -0.36 -0.92 -7.80
CA THR A 83 0.24 -0.30 -6.63
C THR A 83 -0.22 1.15 -6.49
N ILE A 84 -0.33 1.61 -5.25
CA ILE A 84 -0.60 3.01 -4.93
C ILE A 84 0.22 3.40 -3.69
N ILE A 85 0.73 4.60 -3.66
CA ILE A 85 1.47 5.12 -2.51
C ILE A 85 0.46 5.54 -1.44
N THR A 86 0.68 5.12 -0.19
CA THR A 86 -0.32 5.25 0.87
C THR A 86 0.25 5.88 2.13
N PRO A 87 0.59 7.19 2.15
CA PRO A 87 0.76 7.88 3.42
C PRO A 87 -0.54 7.79 4.23
N ARG A 88 -0.45 7.33 5.47
CA ARG A 88 -1.65 7.05 6.27
C ARG A 88 -2.55 8.28 6.38
N PHE A 89 -2.02 9.36 6.91
CA PHE A 89 -2.63 10.70 6.92
C PHE A 89 -1.60 11.74 7.40
N ALA A 90 -1.83 13.01 7.14
CA ALA A 90 -0.84 14.05 7.38
C ALA A 90 -0.21 14.06 8.78
N PRO A 91 -0.95 13.90 9.91
CA PRO A 91 -0.35 13.92 11.23
C PRO A 91 0.64 12.79 11.54
N THR A 92 0.61 11.68 10.79
CA THR A 92 1.52 10.54 10.99
C THR A 92 2.66 10.47 9.99
N CYS A 93 2.79 11.47 9.13
CA CYS A 93 3.82 11.51 8.10
C CYS A 93 4.61 12.83 8.21
N SER A 94 5.93 12.72 8.32
CA SER A 94 6.79 13.91 8.29
C SER A 94 6.76 14.59 6.91
N PRO A 95 7.07 15.90 6.82
CA PRO A 95 7.23 16.58 5.53
C PRO A 95 8.26 15.91 4.62
N GLU A 96 9.33 15.38 5.19
CA GLU A 96 10.38 14.63 4.49
C GLU A 96 9.83 13.36 3.86
N LEU A 97 9.05 12.58 4.62
CA LEU A 97 8.39 11.37 4.11
C LEU A 97 7.42 11.72 2.98
N MET A 98 6.57 12.71 3.18
CA MET A 98 5.59 13.14 2.16
C MET A 98 6.28 13.58 0.87
N THR A 99 7.37 14.34 0.97
CA THR A 99 8.18 14.77 -0.18
C THR A 99 8.81 13.57 -0.89
N GLY A 100 9.39 12.64 -0.14
CA GLY A 100 9.99 11.41 -0.69
C GLY A 100 8.97 10.53 -1.41
N LEU A 101 7.81 10.32 -0.81
CA LEU A 101 6.71 9.57 -1.42
C LEU A 101 6.20 10.23 -2.72
N GLY A 102 6.10 11.55 -2.74
CA GLY A 102 5.74 12.29 -3.95
C GLY A 102 6.76 12.10 -5.09
N LYS A 103 8.06 12.07 -4.76
CA LYS A 103 9.12 11.75 -5.74
C LYS A 103 9.00 10.32 -6.28
N LEU A 104 8.73 9.34 -5.40
CA LEU A 104 8.49 7.96 -5.82
C LEU A 104 7.25 7.85 -6.73
N GLY A 105 6.17 8.55 -6.40
CA GLY A 105 4.96 8.60 -7.23
C GLY A 105 5.26 9.09 -8.65
N LYS A 106 6.02 10.15 -8.78
CA LYS A 106 6.48 10.67 -10.09
C LYS A 106 7.39 9.69 -10.82
N LYS A 107 8.35 9.09 -10.09
CA LYS A 107 9.33 8.15 -10.67
C LYS A 107 8.66 6.91 -11.26
N TYR A 108 7.68 6.34 -10.57
CA TYR A 108 6.99 5.11 -10.96
C TYR A 108 5.65 5.34 -11.68
N GLY A 109 5.22 6.58 -11.84
CA GLY A 109 3.94 6.90 -12.46
C GLY A 109 2.72 6.34 -11.71
N VAL A 110 2.79 6.28 -10.38
CA VAL A 110 1.72 5.74 -9.53
C VAL A 110 1.00 6.85 -8.76
N GLY A 111 -0.28 6.63 -8.50
CA GLY A 111 -1.09 7.55 -7.70
C GLY A 111 -0.76 7.52 -6.22
N VAL A 112 -1.34 8.44 -5.49
CA VAL A 112 -1.24 8.54 -4.03
C VAL A 112 -2.65 8.55 -3.46
N GLN A 113 -2.86 7.78 -2.40
CA GLN A 113 -4.07 7.82 -1.58
C GLN A 113 -3.71 8.17 -0.14
N THR A 114 -4.59 8.83 0.55
CA THR A 114 -4.44 9.15 1.97
C THR A 114 -5.81 9.22 2.64
N HIS A 115 -5.78 9.12 3.96
CA HIS A 115 -6.99 9.30 4.78
C HIS A 115 -7.18 10.76 5.18
#